data_369acd8efdfc40a106bce000e85643d8
#
_entry.id   369acd8efdfc40a106bce000e85643d8
#
_cell.length_a   1.000
_cell.length_b   1.000
_cell.length_c   1.000
_cell.angle_alpha   90.00
_cell.angle_beta   90.00
_cell.angle_gamma   90.00
#
_symmetry.space_group_name_H-M   'P 1'
#
loop_
_entity.id
_entity.type
_entity.pdbx_description
1 polymer ?
#
loop_
_entity_poly.entity_id
_entity_poly.type
_entity_poly.pdbx_seq_one_letter_code
_entity_poly.pdbx_strand_id
1 'polypeptide(L)'
;LFSISDQAKDGVNAILPHKRFFEEVNLNDIVYFGDGEIEAVVEGVHQNTVTLRSLSGGRLGNHVAIGIKGKEFFKFLIDEKEIAEVNSVLHRFPISLILSFIESGDNLVWAKKVFPHAASVIPKIETGTAVSNIESILAQSDTIFVGRGDLGLSLGIEKIGITQKEIIQKAQKAGCKISIGTGTLDSLKWSQIPLRAEIIDITNSCLEGIDYI
;
A
#
# COMPACT_ATOMS: atom_id res chain seq x y z
N LEU A 1 1.02 17.88 -20.32
CA LEU A 1 0.35 18.46 -19.15
C LEU A 1 -1.03 17.86 -18.97
N PHE A 2 -1.40 17.59 -17.75
CA PHE A 2 -2.74 17.17 -17.37
C PHE A 2 -3.05 17.66 -15.96
N SER A 3 -4.34 17.78 -15.63
CA SER A 3 -4.78 18.31 -14.36
C SER A 3 -5.64 17.28 -13.62
N ILE A 4 -5.44 17.19 -12.30
CA ILE A 4 -6.27 16.40 -11.40
C ILE A 4 -6.92 17.30 -10.36
N SER A 5 -8.12 16.96 -9.92
CA SER A 5 -8.87 17.70 -8.90
C SER A 5 -9.66 16.75 -8.00
N ASP A 6 -10.06 17.22 -6.83
CA ASP A 6 -10.95 16.48 -5.92
C ASP A 6 -12.40 16.40 -6.45
N GLN A 7 -12.75 17.23 -7.41
CA GLN A 7 -14.09 17.31 -8.02
C GLN A 7 -14.02 17.50 -9.53
N ALA A 8 -15.09 17.10 -10.23
CA ALA A 8 -15.23 17.33 -11.65
C ALA A 8 -15.34 18.84 -11.93
N LYS A 9 -14.47 19.35 -12.80
CA LYS A 9 -14.44 20.75 -13.25
C LYS A 9 -14.02 20.80 -14.72
N ASP A 10 -14.36 21.88 -15.41
CA ASP A 10 -13.88 22.12 -16.76
C ASP A 10 -12.34 22.22 -16.77
N GLY A 11 -11.71 21.58 -17.75
CA GLY A 11 -10.25 21.55 -17.88
C GLY A 11 -9.52 20.56 -16.97
N VAL A 12 -10.24 19.77 -16.16
CA VAL A 12 -9.67 18.69 -15.34
C VAL A 12 -9.71 17.37 -16.09
N ASN A 13 -8.58 16.66 -16.13
CA ASN A 13 -8.43 15.39 -16.85
C ASN A 13 -8.81 14.17 -16.01
N ALA A 14 -8.65 14.26 -14.68
CA ALA A 14 -8.94 13.15 -13.76
C ALA A 14 -9.44 13.67 -12.40
N ILE A 15 -10.28 12.86 -11.75
CA ILE A 15 -10.79 13.15 -10.41
C ILE A 15 -10.04 12.27 -9.41
N LEU A 16 -9.54 12.89 -8.35
CA LEU A 16 -8.94 12.23 -7.19
C LEU A 16 -9.70 12.67 -5.94
N PRO A 17 -10.66 11.87 -5.44
CA PRO A 17 -11.46 12.23 -4.27
C PRO A 17 -10.67 12.02 -2.95
N HIS A 18 -9.48 12.58 -2.87
CA HIS A 18 -8.57 12.39 -1.75
C HIS A 18 -7.98 13.72 -1.26
N LYS A 19 -8.67 14.39 -0.33
CA LYS A 19 -8.30 15.74 0.14
C LYS A 19 -6.85 15.84 0.63
N ARG A 20 -6.37 14.85 1.39
CA ARG A 20 -5.00 14.85 1.91
C ARG A 20 -3.92 14.92 0.84
N PHE A 21 -4.16 14.35 -0.34
CA PHE A 21 -3.23 14.49 -1.44
C PHE A 21 -2.99 15.96 -1.77
N PHE A 22 -4.08 16.76 -1.83
CA PHE A 22 -4.00 18.20 -2.16
C PHE A 22 -3.44 19.05 -1.02
N GLU A 23 -3.49 18.57 0.23
CA GLU A 23 -2.88 19.20 1.40
C GLU A 23 -1.36 18.97 1.46
N GLU A 24 -0.89 17.80 0.99
CA GLU A 24 0.50 17.36 1.10
C GLU A 24 1.33 17.64 -0.15
N VAL A 25 0.69 17.75 -1.33
CA VAL A 25 1.40 17.94 -2.60
C VAL A 25 1.94 19.37 -2.74
N ASN A 26 3.19 19.47 -3.19
CA ASN A 26 3.85 20.77 -3.42
C ASN A 26 4.40 20.87 -4.84
N LEU A 27 4.72 22.09 -5.25
CA LEU A 27 5.41 22.37 -6.52
C LEU A 27 6.72 21.58 -6.59
N ASN A 28 7.02 20.99 -7.73
CA ASN A 28 8.17 20.13 -8.01
C ASN A 28 8.15 18.75 -7.33
N ASP A 29 7.13 18.37 -6.58
CA ASP A 29 6.99 16.99 -6.13
C ASP A 29 6.88 16.04 -7.33
N ILE A 30 7.39 14.84 -7.16
CA ILE A 30 7.18 13.75 -8.10
C ILE A 30 5.97 12.94 -7.62
N VAL A 31 5.02 12.78 -8.51
CA VAL A 31 3.80 11.99 -8.30
C VAL A 31 3.90 10.71 -9.12
N TYR A 32 3.61 9.59 -8.49
CA TYR A 32 3.53 8.27 -9.10
C TYR A 32 2.08 7.86 -9.35
N PHE A 33 1.85 7.13 -10.43
CA PHE A 33 0.58 6.46 -10.72
C PHE A 33 0.83 4.97 -10.91
N GLY A 34 -0.12 4.14 -10.45
CA GLY A 34 0.05 2.70 -10.38
C GLY A 34 1.13 2.31 -9.36
N ASP A 35 1.82 1.24 -9.61
CA ASP A 35 2.98 0.80 -8.79
C ASP A 35 4.28 1.54 -9.17
N GLY A 36 4.17 2.80 -9.66
CA GLY A 36 5.31 3.60 -10.13
C GLY A 36 5.51 3.53 -11.64
N GLU A 37 4.55 3.01 -12.40
CA GLU A 37 4.65 2.86 -13.87
C GLU A 37 4.68 4.19 -14.60
N ILE A 38 4.00 5.19 -14.06
CA ILE A 38 3.98 6.56 -14.60
C ILE A 38 4.43 7.54 -13.54
N GLU A 39 5.41 8.36 -13.92
CA GLU A 39 5.90 9.47 -13.10
C GLU A 39 5.49 10.80 -13.71
N ALA A 40 5.12 11.75 -12.86
CA ALA A 40 4.84 13.12 -13.25
C ALA A 40 5.40 14.10 -12.23
N VAL A 41 5.82 15.27 -12.68
CA VAL A 41 6.23 16.38 -11.82
C VAL A 41 5.10 17.36 -11.66
N VAL A 42 4.93 17.89 -10.45
CA VAL A 42 3.96 18.93 -10.13
C VAL A 42 4.44 20.28 -10.65
N GLU A 43 3.72 20.86 -11.60
CA GLU A 43 4.02 22.19 -12.17
C GLU A 43 3.10 23.30 -11.65
N GLY A 44 2.00 22.95 -11.01
CA GLY A 44 1.09 23.92 -10.41
C GLY A 44 0.20 23.30 -9.35
N VAL A 45 -0.03 24.06 -8.28
CA VAL A 45 -0.95 23.70 -7.19
C VAL A 45 -1.89 24.88 -6.99
N HIS A 46 -3.19 24.66 -7.20
CA HIS A 46 -4.24 25.68 -7.07
C HIS A 46 -5.41 25.14 -6.26
N GLN A 47 -5.43 25.42 -4.96
CA GLN A 47 -6.43 24.85 -4.05
C GLN A 47 -6.50 23.31 -4.18
N ASN A 48 -7.61 22.80 -4.69
CA ASN A 48 -7.87 21.37 -4.88
C ASN A 48 -7.63 20.92 -6.35
N THR A 49 -6.76 21.59 -7.07
CA THR A 49 -6.37 21.23 -8.44
C THR A 49 -4.86 21.24 -8.57
N VAL A 50 -4.31 20.20 -9.14
CA VAL A 50 -2.88 20.04 -9.37
C VAL A 50 -2.63 19.85 -10.86
N THR A 51 -1.71 20.63 -11.40
CA THR A 51 -1.24 20.48 -12.78
C THR A 51 0.05 19.67 -12.77
N LEU A 52 0.08 18.63 -13.58
CA LEU A 52 1.15 17.66 -13.65
C LEU A 52 1.74 17.63 -15.06
N ARG A 53 3.07 17.50 -15.15
CA ARG A 53 3.76 17.15 -16.39
C ARG A 53 4.32 15.76 -16.29
N SER A 54 3.88 14.88 -17.17
CA SER A 54 4.38 13.50 -17.24
C SER A 54 5.88 13.48 -17.55
N LEU A 55 6.62 12.66 -16.81
CA LEU A 55 8.05 12.38 -17.00
C LEU A 55 8.26 11.07 -17.76
N SER A 56 7.31 10.16 -17.70
CA SER A 56 7.31 8.89 -18.41
C SER A 56 6.08 8.74 -19.29
N GLY A 57 6.17 7.89 -20.32
CA GLY A 57 5.00 7.52 -21.13
C GLY A 57 4.16 6.47 -20.41
N GLY A 58 2.86 6.42 -20.74
CA GLY A 58 1.97 5.42 -20.19
C GLY A 58 0.50 5.74 -20.45
N ARG A 59 -0.38 4.83 -20.06
CA ARG A 59 -1.83 4.99 -20.12
C ARG A 59 -2.40 5.01 -18.70
N LEU A 60 -2.95 6.13 -18.28
CA LEU A 60 -3.71 6.20 -17.04
C LEU A 60 -5.08 5.55 -17.23
N GLY A 61 -5.35 4.52 -16.43
CA GLY A 61 -6.66 3.89 -16.32
C GLY A 61 -7.52 4.56 -15.24
N ASN A 62 -8.72 4.04 -15.04
CA ASN A 62 -9.56 4.37 -13.89
C ASN A 62 -9.08 3.58 -12.67
N HIS A 63 -9.29 4.15 -11.48
CA HIS A 63 -8.94 3.52 -10.19
C HIS A 63 -7.45 3.16 -10.05
N VAL A 64 -6.58 3.98 -10.63
CA VAL A 64 -5.14 3.83 -10.52
C VAL A 64 -4.68 4.43 -9.17
N ALA A 65 -3.83 3.71 -8.47
CA ALA A 65 -3.20 4.21 -7.25
C ALA A 65 -2.38 5.47 -7.54
N ILE A 66 -2.26 6.37 -6.55
CA ILE A 66 -1.46 7.58 -6.65
C ILE A 66 -0.57 7.71 -5.41
N GLY A 67 0.67 8.13 -5.61
CA GLY A 67 1.63 8.40 -4.54
C GLY A 67 2.42 9.68 -4.78
N ILE A 68 2.98 10.25 -3.72
CA ILE A 68 3.94 11.36 -3.80
C ILE A 68 5.27 10.86 -3.27
N LYS A 69 6.33 11.00 -4.05
CA LYS A 69 7.67 10.52 -3.69
C LYS A 69 8.12 11.05 -2.33
N GLY A 70 8.42 10.11 -1.42
CA GLY A 70 8.91 10.46 -0.08
C GLY A 70 7.87 11.05 0.87
N LYS A 71 6.57 10.94 0.54
CA LYS A 71 5.47 11.42 1.40
C LYS A 71 4.44 10.32 1.63
N GLU A 72 4.02 10.17 2.86
CA GLU A 72 2.98 9.22 3.29
C GLU A 72 1.70 9.99 3.64
N PHE A 73 0.82 10.19 2.68
CA PHE A 73 -0.44 10.91 2.91
C PHE A 73 -1.63 9.97 3.17
N PHE A 74 -1.53 8.69 2.83
CA PHE A 74 -2.46 7.68 3.30
C PHE A 74 -2.16 7.35 4.76
N LYS A 75 -3.21 7.22 5.56
CA LYS A 75 -3.12 6.84 6.98
C LYS A 75 -4.16 5.78 7.28
N PHE A 76 -3.88 4.98 8.29
CA PHE A 76 -4.85 4.06 8.84
C PHE A 76 -6.07 4.83 9.34
N LEU A 77 -7.18 4.69 8.63
CA LEU A 77 -8.47 5.30 8.98
C LEU A 77 -9.59 4.41 8.44
N ILE A 78 -10.50 4.01 9.32
CA ILE A 78 -11.71 3.25 8.97
C ILE A 78 -12.89 4.02 9.55
N ASP A 79 -13.90 4.33 8.75
CA ASP A 79 -15.05 5.06 9.22
C ASP A 79 -16.08 4.15 9.93
N GLU A 80 -17.02 4.75 10.66
CA GLU A 80 -18.02 4.01 11.45
C GLU A 80 -18.93 3.14 10.56
N LYS A 81 -19.19 3.55 9.33
CA LYS A 81 -20.02 2.81 8.38
C LYS A 81 -19.28 1.56 7.90
N GLU A 82 -18.01 1.70 7.52
CA GLU A 82 -17.16 0.56 7.16
C GLU A 82 -17.03 -0.43 8.31
N ILE A 83 -16.82 0.08 9.54
CA ILE A 83 -16.77 -0.76 10.75
C ILE A 83 -18.07 -1.56 10.90
N ALA A 84 -19.23 -0.92 10.75
CA ALA A 84 -20.52 -1.59 10.89
C ALA A 84 -20.73 -2.65 9.79
N GLU A 85 -20.39 -2.33 8.54
CA GLU A 85 -20.49 -3.24 7.40
C GLU A 85 -19.59 -4.47 7.60
N VAL A 86 -18.31 -4.28 7.94
CA VAL A 86 -17.36 -5.37 8.20
C VAL A 86 -17.84 -6.25 9.36
N ASN A 87 -18.26 -5.66 10.49
CA ASN A 87 -18.77 -6.44 11.62
C ASN A 87 -20.02 -7.24 11.28
N SER A 88 -20.89 -6.75 10.39
CA SER A 88 -22.07 -7.49 9.94
C SER A 88 -21.70 -8.80 9.21
N VAL A 89 -20.57 -8.80 8.50
CA VAL A 89 -20.02 -9.99 7.83
C VAL A 89 -19.32 -10.90 8.82
N LEU A 90 -18.50 -10.34 9.72
CA LEU A 90 -17.75 -11.10 10.72
C LEU A 90 -18.63 -11.90 11.67
N HIS A 91 -19.84 -11.41 11.97
CA HIS A 91 -20.82 -12.15 12.76
C HIS A 91 -21.29 -13.45 12.10
N ARG A 92 -21.21 -13.53 10.77
CA ARG A 92 -21.66 -14.69 10.00
C ARG A 92 -20.52 -15.60 9.59
N PHE A 93 -19.34 -15.04 9.37
CA PHE A 93 -18.20 -15.74 8.81
C PHE A 93 -16.92 -15.41 9.59
N PRO A 94 -16.23 -16.41 10.15
CA PRO A 94 -14.95 -16.20 10.85
C PRO A 94 -13.82 -16.00 9.82
N ILE A 95 -13.72 -14.80 9.26
CA ILE A 95 -12.69 -14.42 8.28
C ILE A 95 -11.58 -13.60 8.93
N SER A 96 -10.40 -13.67 8.35
CA SER A 96 -9.27 -12.81 8.71
C SER A 96 -9.36 -11.49 7.98
N LEU A 97 -9.00 -10.41 8.66
CA LEU A 97 -8.92 -9.07 8.09
C LEU A 97 -7.47 -8.71 7.81
N ILE A 98 -7.18 -8.27 6.59
CA ILE A 98 -5.91 -7.63 6.25
C ILE A 98 -6.17 -6.12 6.25
N LEU A 99 -5.47 -5.38 7.10
CA LEU A 99 -5.65 -3.95 7.28
C LEU A 99 -4.50 -3.17 6.66
N SER A 100 -4.82 -2.33 5.68
CA SER A 100 -3.87 -1.44 5.01
C SER A 100 -3.48 -0.25 5.90
N PHE A 101 -2.32 0.33 5.62
CA PHE A 101 -1.79 1.53 6.25
C PHE A 101 -1.68 1.47 7.77
N ILE A 102 -1.43 0.28 8.32
CA ILE A 102 -1.08 0.14 9.75
C ILE A 102 0.25 0.83 9.99
N GLU A 103 0.28 1.72 10.98
CA GLU A 103 1.45 2.53 11.31
C GLU A 103 2.14 2.07 12.62
N SER A 104 1.41 1.39 13.52
CA SER A 104 1.92 0.97 14.83
C SER A 104 1.13 -0.18 15.44
N GLY A 105 1.65 -0.75 16.52
CA GLY A 105 0.93 -1.76 17.31
C GLY A 105 -0.38 -1.25 17.92
N ASP A 106 -0.50 0.05 18.21
CA ASP A 106 -1.73 0.65 18.75
C ASP A 106 -2.90 0.56 17.76
N ASN A 107 -2.61 0.67 16.45
CA ASN A 107 -3.64 0.46 15.44
C ASN A 107 -4.21 -0.97 15.50
N LEU A 108 -3.37 -1.97 15.77
CA LEU A 108 -3.80 -3.36 15.91
C LEU A 108 -4.60 -3.59 17.19
N VAL A 109 -4.18 -2.99 18.32
CA VAL A 109 -4.94 -3.04 19.57
C VAL A 109 -6.34 -2.45 19.37
N TRP A 110 -6.42 -1.31 18.70
CA TRP A 110 -7.70 -0.69 18.33
C TRP A 110 -8.52 -1.60 17.41
N ALA A 111 -7.91 -2.11 16.34
CA ALA A 111 -8.61 -2.94 15.36
C ALA A 111 -9.18 -4.24 15.99
N LYS A 112 -8.42 -4.92 16.83
CA LYS A 112 -8.90 -6.11 17.55
C LYS A 112 -10.09 -5.81 18.48
N LYS A 113 -10.12 -4.61 19.05
CA LYS A 113 -11.25 -4.15 19.86
C LYS A 113 -12.48 -3.84 19.02
N VAL A 114 -12.29 -3.26 17.85
CA VAL A 114 -13.37 -2.83 16.95
C VAL A 114 -13.94 -4.00 16.14
N PHE A 115 -13.09 -5.00 15.82
CA PHE A 115 -13.47 -6.20 15.07
C PHE A 115 -13.33 -7.48 15.92
N PRO A 116 -14.11 -7.64 17.00
CA PRO A 116 -13.92 -8.73 17.98
C PRO A 116 -14.25 -10.11 17.43
N HIS A 117 -14.95 -10.20 16.30
CA HIS A 117 -15.31 -11.46 15.63
C HIS A 117 -14.41 -11.82 14.45
N ALA A 118 -13.38 -11.03 14.17
CA ALA A 118 -12.38 -11.40 13.17
C ALA A 118 -11.60 -12.64 13.63
N ALA A 119 -11.40 -13.61 12.74
CA ALA A 119 -10.58 -14.80 13.03
C ALA A 119 -9.12 -14.40 13.31
N SER A 120 -8.62 -13.39 12.60
CA SER A 120 -7.36 -12.70 12.88
C SER A 120 -7.36 -11.30 12.28
N VAL A 121 -6.49 -10.42 12.80
CA VAL A 121 -6.23 -9.10 12.24
C VAL A 121 -4.77 -9.07 11.79
N ILE A 122 -4.56 -8.98 10.49
CA ILE A 122 -3.27 -9.06 9.83
C ILE A 122 -2.87 -7.64 9.38
N PRO A 123 -1.81 -7.05 9.94
CA PRO A 123 -1.31 -5.75 9.49
C PRO A 123 -0.62 -5.85 8.13
N LYS A 124 -0.89 -4.90 7.28
CA LYS A 124 -0.19 -4.74 6.02
C LYS A 124 0.95 -3.73 6.20
N ILE A 125 2.18 -4.20 6.02
CA ILE A 125 3.40 -3.39 6.14
C ILE A 125 3.71 -2.82 4.76
N GLU A 126 3.40 -1.54 4.57
CA GLU A 126 3.45 -0.91 3.24
C GLU A 126 3.89 0.56 3.28
N THR A 127 4.35 1.04 4.44
CA THR A 127 4.86 2.40 4.61
C THR A 127 6.18 2.40 5.38
N GLY A 128 7.00 3.43 5.21
CA GLY A 128 8.22 3.63 5.98
C GLY A 128 7.94 3.81 7.47
N THR A 129 6.79 4.42 7.81
CA THR A 129 6.32 4.53 9.20
C THR A 129 6.06 3.15 9.80
N ALA A 130 5.39 2.24 9.07
CA ALA A 130 5.18 0.87 9.52
C ALA A 130 6.50 0.11 9.72
N VAL A 131 7.46 0.27 8.78
CA VAL A 131 8.79 -0.33 8.88
C VAL A 131 9.55 0.19 10.11
N SER A 132 9.47 1.48 10.38
CA SER A 132 10.10 2.10 11.56
C SER A 132 9.52 1.60 12.88
N ASN A 133 8.23 1.28 12.90
CA ASN A 133 7.49 0.80 14.07
C ASN A 133 7.28 -0.71 14.09
N ILE A 134 8.02 -1.46 13.26
CA ILE A 134 7.77 -2.88 13.01
C ILE A 134 7.74 -3.73 14.28
N GLU A 135 8.62 -3.45 15.27
CA GLU A 135 8.66 -4.22 16.52
C GLU A 135 7.35 -4.08 17.32
N SER A 136 6.76 -2.87 17.36
CA SER A 136 5.47 -2.66 18.03
C SER A 136 4.31 -3.37 17.32
N ILE A 137 4.37 -3.46 15.99
CA ILE A 137 3.39 -4.18 15.17
C ILE A 137 3.52 -5.68 15.39
N LEU A 138 4.75 -6.23 15.31
CA LEU A 138 5.03 -7.65 15.52
C LEU A 138 4.63 -8.12 16.92
N ALA A 139 4.79 -7.27 17.95
CA ALA A 139 4.35 -7.60 19.32
C ALA A 139 2.82 -7.77 19.43
N GLN A 140 2.06 -7.32 18.46
CA GLN A 140 0.60 -7.37 18.44
C GLN A 140 0.03 -8.28 17.35
N SER A 141 0.86 -9.03 16.61
CA SER A 141 0.40 -9.82 15.47
C SER A 141 1.10 -11.17 15.39
N ASP A 142 0.33 -12.21 15.04
CA ASP A 142 0.87 -13.55 14.75
C ASP A 142 1.21 -13.72 13.26
N THR A 143 0.72 -12.82 12.42
CA THR A 143 0.93 -12.83 10.96
C THR A 143 1.00 -11.40 10.45
N ILE A 144 1.94 -11.12 9.57
CA ILE A 144 2.04 -9.85 8.85
C ILE A 144 1.92 -10.05 7.34
N PHE A 145 1.49 -9.02 6.64
CA PHE A 145 1.46 -8.97 5.18
C PHE A 145 2.39 -7.85 4.69
N VAL A 146 3.35 -8.15 3.83
CA VAL A 146 4.23 -7.14 3.22
C VAL A 146 3.64 -6.70 1.88
N GLY A 147 3.14 -5.47 1.84
CA GLY A 147 2.53 -4.87 0.65
C GLY A 147 3.55 -4.13 -0.20
N ARG A 148 4.19 -4.82 -1.15
CA ARG A 148 5.36 -4.33 -1.88
C ARG A 148 5.09 -3.14 -2.80
N GLY A 149 3.87 -2.99 -3.32
CA GLY A 149 3.49 -1.85 -4.18
C GLY A 149 3.62 -0.53 -3.42
N ASP A 150 2.78 -0.32 -2.41
CA ASP A 150 2.79 0.91 -1.61
C ASP A 150 4.10 1.09 -0.84
N LEU A 151 4.74 0.00 -0.38
CA LEU A 151 6.06 0.06 0.25
C LEU A 151 7.12 0.64 -0.69
N GLY A 152 7.07 0.26 -1.97
CA GLY A 152 7.96 0.81 -2.99
C GLY A 152 7.70 2.28 -3.29
N LEU A 153 6.44 2.71 -3.27
CA LEU A 153 6.09 4.12 -3.42
C LEU A 153 6.54 4.95 -2.21
N SER A 154 6.42 4.40 -1.00
CA SER A 154 6.80 5.07 0.25
C SER A 154 8.32 5.22 0.40
N LEU A 155 9.08 4.16 0.16
CA LEU A 155 10.53 4.11 0.45
C LEU A 155 11.43 4.33 -0.78
N GLY A 156 10.90 4.14 -1.96
CA GLY A 156 11.64 4.01 -3.22
C GLY A 156 11.82 2.55 -3.62
N ILE A 157 11.57 2.26 -4.91
CA ILE A 157 11.56 0.90 -5.46
C ILE A 157 12.90 0.17 -5.27
N GLU A 158 13.99 0.93 -5.28
CA GLU A 158 15.35 0.43 -5.10
C GLU A 158 15.61 -0.14 -3.69
N LYS A 159 14.78 0.20 -2.71
CA LYS A 159 14.92 -0.24 -1.33
C LYS A 159 14.06 -1.46 -0.99
N ILE A 160 13.06 -1.81 -1.82
CA ILE A 160 12.10 -2.89 -1.52
C ILE A 160 12.81 -4.17 -1.13
N GLY A 161 13.77 -4.62 -1.92
CA GLY A 161 14.43 -5.91 -1.72
C GLY A 161 15.17 -6.01 -0.38
N ILE A 162 15.85 -4.96 0.04
CA ILE A 162 16.55 -4.92 1.33
C ILE A 162 15.56 -4.82 2.48
N THR A 163 14.57 -3.93 2.37
CA THR A 163 13.56 -3.72 3.39
C THR A 163 12.71 -4.99 3.61
N GLN A 164 12.33 -5.68 2.54
CA GLN A 164 11.64 -6.98 2.64
C GLN A 164 12.44 -7.96 3.49
N LYS A 165 13.75 -8.11 3.23
CA LYS A 165 14.62 -9.02 4.00
C LYS A 165 14.70 -8.64 5.48
N GLU A 166 14.82 -7.36 5.78
CA GLU A 166 14.84 -6.86 7.17
C GLU A 166 13.51 -7.14 7.88
N ILE A 167 12.37 -6.92 7.21
CA ILE A 167 11.05 -7.24 7.76
C ILE A 167 10.92 -8.74 8.03
N ILE A 168 11.31 -9.60 7.07
CA ILE A 168 11.27 -11.04 7.21
C ILE A 168 12.09 -11.50 8.41
N GLN A 169 13.34 -11.03 8.55
CA GLN A 169 14.20 -11.39 9.67
C GLN A 169 13.63 -10.99 11.03
N LYS A 170 13.03 -9.79 11.13
CA LYS A 170 12.39 -9.32 12.36
C LYS A 170 11.14 -10.13 12.68
N ALA A 171 10.30 -10.43 11.70
CA ALA A 171 9.09 -11.23 11.87
C ALA A 171 9.43 -12.66 12.31
N GLN A 172 10.43 -13.30 11.70
CA GLN A 172 10.90 -14.62 12.10
C GLN A 172 11.40 -14.65 13.56
N LYS A 173 12.19 -13.64 13.96
CA LYS A 173 12.65 -13.52 15.35
C LYS A 173 11.49 -13.34 16.34
N ALA A 174 10.42 -12.69 15.93
CA ALA A 174 9.21 -12.50 16.72
C ALA A 174 8.27 -13.74 16.69
N GLY A 175 8.55 -14.73 15.86
CA GLY A 175 7.68 -15.92 15.68
C GLY A 175 6.43 -15.62 14.85
N CYS A 176 6.38 -14.51 14.12
CA CYS A 176 5.27 -14.14 13.27
C CYS A 176 5.36 -14.81 11.89
N LYS A 177 4.23 -15.26 11.37
CA LYS A 177 4.10 -15.70 9.98
C LYS A 177 4.15 -14.52 9.03
N ILE A 178 4.61 -14.77 7.81
CA ILE A 178 4.84 -13.72 6.81
C ILE A 178 4.12 -14.08 5.53
N SER A 179 3.29 -13.13 5.07
CA SER A 179 2.73 -13.13 3.73
C SER A 179 3.32 -12.00 2.91
N ILE A 180 3.54 -12.23 1.63
CA ILE A 180 3.89 -11.16 0.68
C ILE A 180 2.83 -11.03 -0.40
N GLY A 181 2.70 -9.85 -0.95
CA GLY A 181 1.83 -9.58 -2.10
C GLY A 181 2.31 -8.42 -2.93
N THR A 182 1.64 -8.24 -4.06
CA THR A 182 1.93 -7.28 -5.10
C THR A 182 3.19 -7.65 -5.91
N GLY A 183 3.03 -7.68 -7.23
CA GLY A 183 4.11 -7.97 -8.16
C GLY A 183 4.56 -9.44 -8.18
N THR A 184 3.75 -10.36 -7.65
CA THR A 184 3.99 -11.81 -7.76
C THR A 184 3.18 -12.37 -8.93
N LEU A 185 3.84 -12.98 -9.90
CA LEU A 185 3.21 -13.62 -11.07
C LEU A 185 2.24 -12.71 -11.86
N ASP A 186 2.45 -11.42 -11.86
CA ASP A 186 1.60 -10.45 -12.53
C ASP A 186 1.52 -10.69 -14.05
N SER A 187 2.59 -11.24 -14.65
CA SER A 187 2.59 -11.59 -16.07
C SER A 187 1.54 -12.64 -16.44
N LEU A 188 1.05 -13.43 -15.50
CA LEU A 188 -0.04 -14.39 -15.75
C LEU A 188 -1.38 -13.73 -16.08
N LYS A 189 -1.54 -12.41 -15.88
CA LYS A 189 -2.71 -11.66 -16.33
C LYS A 189 -2.84 -11.62 -17.86
N TRP A 190 -1.71 -11.76 -18.59
CA TRP A 190 -1.64 -11.70 -20.06
C TRP A 190 -0.81 -12.79 -20.72
N SER A 191 -0.15 -13.66 -19.95
CA SER A 191 0.66 -14.78 -20.42
C SER A 191 0.30 -16.05 -19.68
N GLN A 192 0.44 -17.21 -20.33
CA GLN A 192 0.30 -18.51 -19.67
C GLN A 192 1.57 -18.94 -18.91
N ILE A 193 2.67 -18.26 -19.16
CA ILE A 193 3.97 -18.58 -18.58
C ILE A 193 4.48 -17.33 -17.84
N PRO A 194 4.85 -17.44 -16.56
CA PRO A 194 5.36 -16.32 -15.80
C PRO A 194 6.74 -15.89 -16.30
N LEU A 195 7.10 -14.65 -16.03
CA LEU A 195 8.44 -14.14 -16.31
C LEU A 195 9.47 -14.84 -15.42
N ARG A 196 10.71 -15.00 -15.95
CA ARG A 196 11.82 -15.59 -15.18
C ARG A 196 12.12 -14.82 -13.89
N ALA A 197 12.00 -13.48 -13.96
CA ALA A 197 12.21 -12.61 -12.79
C ALA A 197 11.20 -12.91 -11.68
N GLU A 198 9.92 -13.15 -12.01
CA GLU A 198 8.89 -13.49 -11.06
C GLU A 198 9.13 -14.86 -10.40
N ILE A 199 9.58 -15.85 -11.16
CA ILE A 199 9.95 -17.16 -10.62
C ILE A 199 11.13 -17.03 -9.66
N ILE A 200 12.14 -16.22 -10.00
CA ILE A 200 13.30 -15.99 -9.13
C ILE A 200 12.86 -15.26 -7.85
N ASP A 201 12.00 -14.25 -7.97
CA ASP A 201 11.47 -13.49 -6.83
C ASP A 201 10.73 -14.41 -5.85
N ILE A 202 9.81 -15.24 -6.34
CA ILE A 202 9.08 -16.21 -5.51
C ILE A 202 10.03 -17.22 -4.88
N THR A 203 10.96 -17.77 -5.67
CA THR A 203 11.94 -18.74 -5.16
C THR A 203 12.78 -18.14 -4.03
N ASN A 204 13.27 -16.91 -4.20
CA ASN A 204 14.02 -16.21 -3.15
C ASN A 204 13.17 -15.97 -1.92
N SER A 205 11.93 -15.52 -2.10
CA SER A 205 10.98 -15.30 -1.02
C SER A 205 10.70 -16.57 -0.22
N CYS A 206 10.51 -17.70 -0.89
CA CYS A 206 10.35 -19.00 -0.23
C CYS A 206 11.61 -19.41 0.55
N LEU A 207 12.80 -19.21 -0.04
CA LEU A 207 14.09 -19.52 0.62
C LEU A 207 14.35 -18.60 1.83
N GLU A 208 13.82 -17.39 1.81
CA GLU A 208 13.86 -16.44 2.94
C GLU A 208 12.89 -16.82 4.06
N GLY A 209 12.01 -17.80 3.84
CA GLY A 209 11.09 -18.34 4.85
C GLY A 209 9.76 -17.60 4.95
N ILE A 210 9.22 -17.17 3.81
CA ILE A 210 7.85 -16.67 3.72
C ILE A 210 6.87 -17.83 3.81
N ASP A 211 5.77 -17.63 4.56
CA ASP A 211 4.74 -18.64 4.80
C ASP A 211 3.64 -18.64 3.72
N TYR A 212 3.33 -17.44 3.16
CA TYR A 212 2.23 -17.25 2.22
C TYR A 212 2.60 -16.27 1.10
N ILE A 213 2.07 -16.53 -0.10
CA ILE A 213 2.15 -15.66 -1.29
C ILE A 213 0.74 -15.41 -1.81
#